data_9d2d113d7100ec5f6a6ba6759b2ee89d
#
_entry.id   9d2d113d7100ec5f6a6ba6759b2ee89d
#
_cell.length_a   1.000
_cell.length_b   1.000
_cell.length_c   1.000
_cell.angle_alpha   90.00
_cell.angle_beta   90.00
_cell.angle_gamma   90.00
#
_symmetry.space_group_name_H-M   'P 1'
#
loop_
_entity.id
_entity.type
_entity.pdbx_description
1 polymer ?
#
loop_
_entity_poly.entity_id
_entity_poly.type
_entity_poly.pdbx_seq_one_letter_code
_entity_poly.pdbx_strand_id
1 'polypeptide(L)'
;MTARFGWTLGATMMAALRVAGTAGAAGVNLGGHDSSAPISVTADNFTGDFETKVGSYRGNVIVSQGSFKLHAEQVTVSVANGKPNRIVAIGHVIFDAPSGTASGDKGVYDLGPRTITLSGDVLLTKDKNVMRGTSLVVNLDSGVATLGAKGMAGGRVQGLFTPPKRTRDGGKN
;
A
#
# COMPACT_ATOMS: atom_id res chain seq x y z
N MET A 1 77.48 -9.38 10.59
CA MET A 1 78.05 -8.04 10.44
C MET A 1 76.93 -7.07 9.96
N THR A 2 76.66 -6.10 10.81
CA THR A 2 76.15 -4.76 10.56
C THR A 2 74.72 -4.69 9.94
N ALA A 3 73.69 -4.48 10.73
CA ALA A 3 73.21 -3.22 11.35
C ALA A 3 72.83 -2.09 10.36
N ARG A 4 71.59 -1.67 10.39
CA ARG A 4 71.07 -0.28 10.66
C ARG A 4 69.71 -0.09 9.99
N PHE A 5 68.66 0.06 10.77
CA PHE A 5 68.10 1.34 11.29
C PHE A 5 67.53 2.28 10.21
N GLY A 6 66.26 2.60 10.33
CA GLY A 6 65.71 3.86 9.83
C GLY A 6 64.26 3.72 9.39
N TRP A 7 63.39 4.01 10.14
CA TRP A 7 62.65 5.24 10.48
C TRP A 7 61.21 5.25 9.95
N THR A 8 60.37 5.31 10.91
CA THR A 8 58.94 5.58 10.89
C THR A 8 58.59 6.86 10.21
N LEU A 9 57.53 6.86 9.38
CA LEU A 9 56.73 8.04 9.19
C LEU A 9 55.26 7.63 9.09
N GLY A 10 54.52 8.06 10.09
CA GLY A 10 53.11 7.88 10.22
C GLY A 10 52.35 8.64 9.11
N ALA A 11 51.42 7.98 8.54
CA ALA A 11 50.36 8.62 7.76
C ALA A 11 49.05 8.35 8.50
N THR A 12 48.63 9.34 9.24
CA THR A 12 47.30 9.46 9.85
C THR A 12 46.28 9.49 8.71
N MET A 13 45.63 8.38 8.46
CA MET A 13 44.50 8.26 7.53
C MET A 13 43.26 8.72 8.24
N MET A 14 42.90 9.95 7.99
CA MET A 14 41.67 10.61 8.43
C MET A 14 40.47 9.89 7.79
N ALA A 15 39.79 9.04 8.51
CA ALA A 15 38.58 8.36 8.10
C ALA A 15 37.45 9.42 8.05
N ALA A 16 37.14 9.91 6.85
CA ALA A 16 35.96 10.69 6.61
C ALA A 16 34.71 9.78 6.73
N LEU A 17 34.06 9.85 7.87
CA LEU A 17 32.77 9.23 8.11
C LEU A 17 31.73 9.91 7.22
N ARG A 18 31.47 9.33 6.06
CA ARG A 18 30.33 9.71 5.22
C ARG A 18 29.08 9.13 5.86
N VAL A 19 28.36 9.95 6.60
CA VAL A 19 26.98 9.66 6.97
C VAL A 19 26.15 9.79 5.69
N ALA A 20 25.96 8.67 5.01
CA ALA A 20 24.93 8.56 3.97
C ALA A 20 23.58 8.53 4.70
N GLY A 21 22.95 9.71 4.78
CA GLY A 21 21.56 9.82 5.20
C GLY A 21 20.71 9.08 4.18
N THR A 22 20.30 7.86 4.48
CA THR A 22 19.21 7.20 3.78
C THR A 22 17.95 7.98 4.12
N ALA A 23 17.46 8.78 3.18
CA ALA A 23 16.11 9.29 3.19
C ALA A 23 15.20 8.05 3.14
N GLY A 24 14.81 7.53 4.28
CA GLY A 24 13.81 6.49 4.41
C GLY A 24 12.51 7.05 3.83
N ALA A 25 12.11 6.55 2.66
CA ALA A 25 10.73 6.70 2.23
C ALA A 25 9.86 6.20 3.40
N ALA A 26 9.01 7.07 3.93
CA ALA A 26 8.05 6.70 4.97
C ALA A 26 7.08 5.69 4.35
N GLY A 27 7.44 4.41 4.41
CA GLY A 27 6.57 3.32 4.02
C GLY A 27 5.35 3.33 4.93
N VAL A 28 4.16 3.45 4.35
CA VAL A 28 2.91 3.23 5.08
C VAL A 28 2.89 1.74 5.42
N ASN A 29 3.21 1.41 6.66
CA ASN A 29 3.09 0.04 7.15
C ASN A 29 1.60 -0.31 7.24
N LEU A 30 1.10 -1.12 6.31
CA LEU A 30 -0.31 -1.53 6.23
C LEU A 30 -0.69 -2.58 7.29
N GLY A 31 0.14 -2.77 8.34
CA GLY A 31 -0.13 -3.73 9.41
C GLY A 31 -0.20 -5.16 8.87
N GLY A 32 0.40 -6.12 9.54
CA GLY A 32 0.54 -7.50 9.09
C GLY A 32 -0.71 -8.09 8.42
N HIS A 33 -0.72 -8.09 7.08
CA HIS A 33 -1.77 -8.74 6.30
C HIS A 33 -1.46 -10.23 6.22
N ASP A 34 -2.37 -11.04 6.75
CA ASP A 34 -2.34 -12.48 6.53
C ASP A 34 -2.92 -12.81 5.17
N SER A 35 -2.06 -12.83 4.15
CA SER A 35 -2.42 -13.21 2.78
C SER A 35 -2.70 -14.70 2.62
N SER A 36 -2.47 -15.52 3.65
CA SER A 36 -2.84 -16.93 3.67
C SER A 36 -4.27 -17.14 4.17
N ALA A 37 -4.90 -16.11 4.75
CA ALA A 37 -6.28 -16.17 5.20
C ALA A 37 -7.22 -16.44 4.02
N PRO A 38 -8.32 -17.19 4.22
CA PRO A 38 -9.32 -17.42 3.19
C PRO A 38 -9.92 -16.11 2.69
N ILE A 39 -10.15 -16.03 1.37
CA ILE A 39 -10.91 -14.93 0.75
C ILE A 39 -12.39 -15.30 0.82
N SER A 40 -13.20 -14.47 1.46
CA SER A 40 -14.64 -14.57 1.50
C SER A 40 -15.27 -13.50 0.62
N VAL A 41 -16.30 -13.85 -0.16
CA VAL A 41 -17.06 -12.91 -0.99
C VAL A 41 -18.53 -13.06 -0.66
N THR A 42 -19.20 -11.94 -0.40
CA THR A 42 -20.65 -11.85 -0.20
C THR A 42 -21.23 -10.87 -1.21
N ALA A 43 -22.36 -11.20 -1.83
CA ALA A 43 -23.02 -10.36 -2.84
C ALA A 43 -24.51 -10.75 -2.94
N ASP A 44 -25.33 -9.90 -3.59
CA ASP A 44 -26.73 -10.20 -3.86
C ASP A 44 -26.88 -11.27 -4.94
N ASN A 45 -25.98 -11.29 -5.94
CA ASN A 45 -26.03 -12.20 -7.07
C ASN A 45 -24.64 -12.75 -7.42
N PHE A 46 -24.61 -14.01 -7.87
CA PHE A 46 -23.41 -14.68 -8.39
C PHE A 46 -23.68 -15.32 -9.74
N THR A 47 -22.76 -15.19 -10.66
CA THR A 47 -22.73 -15.90 -11.94
C THR A 47 -21.35 -16.51 -12.15
N GLY A 48 -21.27 -17.82 -12.36
CA GLY A 48 -20.02 -18.52 -12.64
C GLY A 48 -19.97 -19.02 -14.08
N ASP A 49 -18.85 -18.77 -14.73
CA ASP A 49 -18.50 -19.34 -16.04
C ASP A 49 -17.38 -20.38 -15.83
N PHE A 50 -17.71 -21.63 -16.03
CA PHE A 50 -16.79 -22.75 -15.79
C PHE A 50 -15.80 -22.97 -16.93
N GLU A 51 -16.08 -22.47 -18.14
CA GLU A 51 -15.19 -22.56 -19.30
C GLU A 51 -14.07 -21.52 -19.15
N THR A 52 -14.44 -20.26 -18.90
CA THR A 52 -13.48 -19.18 -18.70
C THR A 52 -12.90 -19.13 -17.28
N LYS A 53 -13.43 -19.92 -16.36
CA LYS A 53 -13.04 -19.97 -14.94
C LYS A 53 -13.14 -18.60 -14.27
N VAL A 54 -14.24 -17.90 -14.53
CA VAL A 54 -14.52 -16.58 -14.00
C VAL A 54 -15.81 -16.61 -13.19
N GLY A 55 -15.74 -16.10 -11.95
CA GLY A 55 -16.90 -15.82 -11.11
C GLY A 55 -17.19 -14.32 -11.07
N SER A 56 -18.43 -13.93 -11.28
CA SER A 56 -18.89 -12.54 -11.21
C SER A 56 -19.92 -12.38 -10.09
N TYR A 57 -19.64 -11.51 -9.15
CA TYR A 57 -20.48 -11.12 -8.03
C TYR A 57 -21.03 -9.72 -8.28
N ARG A 58 -22.31 -9.47 -8.00
CA ARG A 58 -22.98 -8.19 -8.23
C ARG A 58 -23.95 -7.84 -7.12
N GLY A 59 -24.02 -6.55 -6.82
CA GLY A 59 -24.85 -5.95 -5.79
C GLY A 59 -24.26 -6.11 -4.39
N ASN A 60 -24.00 -4.99 -3.74
CA ASN A 60 -23.51 -4.92 -2.35
C ASN A 60 -22.33 -5.87 -2.07
N VAL A 61 -21.37 -5.94 -3.00
CA VAL A 61 -20.29 -6.92 -2.90
C VAL A 61 -19.32 -6.54 -1.80
N ILE A 62 -19.05 -7.51 -0.92
CA ILE A 62 -18.04 -7.40 0.13
C ILE A 62 -17.06 -8.55 -0.04
N VAL A 63 -15.78 -8.22 -0.23
CA VAL A 63 -14.66 -9.18 -0.21
C VAL A 63 -13.88 -8.97 1.07
N SER A 64 -13.57 -10.03 1.79
CA SER A 64 -12.75 -9.96 3.00
C SER A 64 -11.65 -11.00 2.99
N GLN A 65 -10.47 -10.60 3.51
CA GLN A 65 -9.33 -11.48 3.75
C GLN A 65 -8.59 -11.01 5.01
N GLY A 66 -8.65 -11.81 6.06
CA GLY A 66 -8.13 -11.39 7.36
C GLY A 66 -8.78 -10.09 7.85
N SER A 67 -7.98 -9.08 8.11
CA SER A 67 -8.42 -7.75 8.56
C SER A 67 -8.79 -6.80 7.41
N PHE A 68 -8.60 -7.20 6.16
CA PHE A 68 -8.91 -6.37 4.99
C PHE A 68 -10.34 -6.60 4.52
N LYS A 69 -10.99 -5.51 4.11
CA LYS A 69 -12.31 -5.53 3.48
C LYS A 69 -12.29 -4.67 2.23
N LEU A 70 -13.01 -5.12 1.21
CA LEU A 70 -13.23 -4.37 0.00
C LEU A 70 -14.73 -4.36 -0.28
N HIS A 71 -15.29 -3.18 -0.50
CA HIS A 71 -16.66 -2.96 -0.91
C HIS A 71 -16.69 -2.52 -2.37
N ALA A 72 -17.64 -3.01 -3.17
CA ALA A 72 -17.82 -2.63 -4.56
C ALA A 72 -19.25 -2.96 -5.05
N GLU A 73 -19.63 -2.44 -6.21
CA GLU A 73 -20.90 -2.81 -6.86
C GLU A 73 -20.80 -4.13 -7.61
N GLN A 74 -19.62 -4.39 -8.18
CA GLN A 74 -19.34 -5.63 -8.89
C GLN A 74 -17.91 -6.09 -8.61
N VAL A 75 -17.75 -7.41 -8.42
CA VAL A 75 -16.45 -8.06 -8.28
C VAL A 75 -16.38 -9.26 -9.22
N THR A 76 -15.28 -9.34 -9.97
CA THR A 76 -14.97 -10.49 -10.83
C THR A 76 -13.74 -11.20 -10.28
N VAL A 77 -13.83 -12.49 -10.09
CA VAL A 77 -12.74 -13.36 -9.62
C VAL A 77 -12.33 -14.29 -10.75
N SER A 78 -11.10 -14.21 -11.19
CA SER A 78 -10.51 -15.14 -12.15
C SER A 78 -9.74 -16.22 -11.41
N VAL A 79 -9.85 -17.46 -11.92
CA VAL A 79 -9.21 -18.64 -11.33
C VAL A 79 -8.22 -19.23 -12.33
N ALA A 80 -6.98 -19.46 -11.89
CA ALA A 80 -5.96 -20.16 -12.65
C ALA A 80 -5.41 -21.32 -11.81
N ASN A 81 -5.24 -22.49 -12.42
CA ASN A 81 -4.75 -23.70 -11.75
C ASN A 81 -5.56 -24.06 -10.47
N GLY A 82 -6.89 -23.86 -10.51
CA GLY A 82 -7.78 -24.14 -9.39
C GLY A 82 -7.71 -23.16 -8.22
N LYS A 83 -7.00 -22.04 -8.36
CA LYS A 83 -6.85 -21.02 -7.32
C LYS A 83 -7.21 -19.63 -7.86
N PRO A 84 -7.81 -18.75 -7.05
CA PRO A 84 -7.96 -17.34 -7.42
C PRO A 84 -6.59 -16.75 -7.74
N ASN A 85 -6.50 -16.03 -8.86
CA ASN A 85 -5.27 -15.35 -9.29
C ASN A 85 -5.45 -13.85 -9.44
N ARG A 86 -6.67 -13.40 -9.72
CA ARG A 86 -6.97 -11.98 -9.89
C ARG A 86 -8.39 -11.66 -9.45
N ILE A 87 -8.56 -10.54 -8.76
CA ILE A 87 -9.85 -9.98 -8.36
C ILE A 87 -9.96 -8.57 -8.93
N VAL A 88 -11.04 -8.29 -9.64
CA VAL A 88 -11.34 -6.96 -10.21
C VAL A 88 -12.63 -6.46 -9.59
N ALA A 89 -12.58 -5.31 -8.94
CA ALA A 89 -13.70 -4.62 -8.34
C ALA A 89 -14.03 -3.35 -9.14
N ILE A 90 -15.30 -3.06 -9.34
CA ILE A 90 -15.79 -1.91 -10.10
C ILE A 90 -16.98 -1.30 -9.38
N GLY A 91 -17.05 0.04 -9.40
CA GLY A 91 -18.12 0.85 -8.82
C GLY A 91 -17.94 1.10 -7.34
N HIS A 92 -17.70 2.37 -6.99
CA HIS A 92 -17.55 2.86 -5.61
C HIS A 92 -16.67 1.95 -4.74
N VAL A 93 -15.48 1.62 -5.27
CA VAL A 93 -14.57 0.71 -4.59
C VAL A 93 -14.03 1.36 -3.33
N ILE A 94 -14.24 0.72 -2.19
CA ILE A 94 -13.69 1.12 -0.88
C ILE A 94 -12.87 -0.05 -0.36
N PHE A 95 -11.62 0.22 -0.06
CA PHE A 95 -10.68 -0.74 0.54
C PHE A 95 -10.33 -0.30 1.95
N ASP A 96 -10.75 -1.08 2.93
CA ASP A 96 -10.50 -0.87 4.35
C ASP A 96 -9.37 -1.77 4.83
N ALA A 97 -8.38 -1.16 5.46
CA ALA A 97 -7.27 -1.82 6.12
C ALA A 97 -7.10 -1.25 7.54
N PRO A 98 -6.47 -1.97 8.47
CA PRO A 98 -6.19 -1.46 9.82
C PRO A 98 -5.41 -0.14 9.84
N SER A 99 -4.67 0.14 8.79
CA SER A 99 -3.86 1.36 8.63
C SER A 99 -4.59 2.54 8.01
N GLY A 100 -5.81 2.35 7.49
CA GLY A 100 -6.59 3.40 6.83
C GLY A 100 -7.50 2.87 5.73
N THR A 101 -8.23 3.77 5.11
CA THR A 101 -9.20 3.49 4.05
C THR A 101 -8.74 4.14 2.75
N ALA A 102 -8.87 3.40 1.64
CA ALA A 102 -8.66 3.93 0.31
C ALA A 102 -9.92 3.72 -0.54
N SER A 103 -10.28 4.70 -1.38
CA SER A 103 -11.41 4.57 -2.32
C SER A 103 -10.99 4.92 -3.74
N GLY A 104 -11.78 4.47 -4.72
CA GLY A 104 -11.58 4.73 -6.14
C GLY A 104 -12.71 4.14 -6.97
N ASP A 105 -12.66 4.29 -8.30
CA ASP A 105 -13.69 3.76 -9.20
C ASP A 105 -13.49 2.28 -9.52
N LYS A 106 -12.23 1.84 -9.52
CA LYS A 106 -11.84 0.46 -9.84
C LYS A 106 -10.72 -0.01 -8.94
N GLY A 107 -10.82 -1.25 -8.49
CA GLY A 107 -9.78 -1.96 -7.77
C GLY A 107 -9.34 -3.23 -8.50
N VAL A 108 -8.06 -3.54 -8.46
CA VAL A 108 -7.50 -4.79 -8.96
C VAL A 108 -6.58 -5.37 -7.89
N TYR A 109 -6.84 -6.59 -7.48
CA TYR A 109 -5.94 -7.35 -6.64
C TYR A 109 -5.33 -8.49 -7.46
N ASP A 110 -4.04 -8.39 -7.75
CA ASP A 110 -3.24 -9.44 -8.35
C ASP A 110 -2.61 -10.28 -7.23
N LEU A 111 -3.09 -11.53 -7.07
CA LEU A 111 -2.71 -12.38 -5.95
C LEU A 111 -1.28 -12.92 -6.08
N GLY A 112 -0.78 -13.14 -7.30
CA GLY A 112 0.59 -13.58 -7.52
C GLY A 112 1.62 -12.59 -6.98
N PRO A 113 1.69 -11.35 -7.49
CA PRO A 113 2.60 -10.32 -7.00
C PRO A 113 2.11 -9.65 -5.70
N ARG A 114 0.95 -10.05 -5.18
CA ARG A 114 0.33 -9.51 -3.94
C ARG A 114 0.22 -7.98 -3.98
N THR A 115 -0.30 -7.48 -5.10
CA THR A 115 -0.40 -6.06 -5.37
C THR A 115 -1.86 -5.63 -5.53
N ILE A 116 -2.28 -4.61 -4.79
CA ILE A 116 -3.57 -3.95 -4.94
C ILE A 116 -3.36 -2.65 -5.70
N THR A 117 -4.16 -2.45 -6.76
CA THR A 117 -4.19 -1.20 -7.52
C THR A 117 -5.59 -0.61 -7.47
N LEU A 118 -5.73 0.61 -6.96
CA LEU A 118 -6.94 1.42 -7.10
C LEU A 118 -6.72 2.48 -8.18
N SER A 119 -7.77 2.79 -8.93
CA SER A 119 -7.75 3.79 -9.99
C SER A 119 -9.08 4.53 -10.09
N GLY A 120 -9.04 5.72 -10.70
CA GLY A 120 -10.13 6.67 -10.78
C GLY A 120 -9.91 7.86 -9.85
N ASP A 121 -10.94 8.36 -9.17
CA ASP A 121 -10.79 9.42 -8.16
C ASP A 121 -10.35 8.80 -6.83
N VAL A 122 -9.03 8.60 -6.69
CA VAL A 122 -8.46 7.90 -5.53
C VAL A 122 -8.33 8.84 -4.35
N LEU A 123 -8.94 8.43 -3.23
CA LEU A 123 -8.81 9.08 -1.93
C LEU A 123 -8.20 8.07 -0.94
N LEU A 124 -7.10 8.45 -0.30
CA LEU A 124 -6.47 7.67 0.77
C LEU A 124 -6.58 8.45 2.07
N THR A 125 -7.21 7.84 3.06
CA THR A 125 -7.42 8.42 4.39
C THR A 125 -6.71 7.57 5.45
N LYS A 126 -5.89 8.22 6.27
CA LYS A 126 -5.25 7.61 7.43
C LYS A 126 -5.33 8.58 8.61
N ASP A 127 -6.01 8.18 9.68
CA ASP A 127 -6.28 9.03 10.84
C ASP A 127 -6.96 10.34 10.43
N LYS A 128 -6.27 11.47 10.57
CA LYS A 128 -6.72 12.81 10.16
C LYS A 128 -6.07 13.29 8.86
N ASN A 129 -5.31 12.43 8.22
CA ASN A 129 -4.57 12.77 7.00
C ASN A 129 -5.32 12.24 5.79
N VAL A 130 -5.41 13.05 4.75
CA VAL A 130 -6.10 12.72 3.50
C VAL A 130 -5.17 12.99 2.34
N MET A 131 -5.06 12.03 1.42
CA MET A 131 -4.31 12.19 0.18
C MET A 131 -5.20 11.84 -1.01
N ARG A 132 -5.11 12.63 -2.08
CA ARG A 132 -5.88 12.46 -3.31
C ARG A 132 -4.95 12.26 -4.51
N GLY A 133 -5.34 11.34 -5.40
CA GLY A 133 -4.64 11.02 -6.63
C GLY A 133 -5.56 10.35 -7.64
N THR A 134 -4.99 9.78 -8.70
CA THR A 134 -5.75 9.01 -9.72
C THR A 134 -5.40 7.53 -9.73
N SER A 135 -4.33 7.14 -9.07
CA SER A 135 -3.95 5.74 -8.91
C SER A 135 -3.22 5.52 -7.60
N LEU A 136 -3.54 4.43 -6.91
CA LEU A 136 -2.84 3.96 -5.73
C LEU A 136 -2.39 2.53 -5.99
N VAL A 137 -1.10 2.26 -5.84
CA VAL A 137 -0.54 0.91 -5.93
C VAL A 137 0.01 0.54 -4.56
N VAL A 138 -0.46 -0.57 -4.02
CA VAL A 138 -0.04 -1.09 -2.71
C VAL A 138 0.59 -2.45 -2.92
N ASN A 139 1.82 -2.62 -2.51
CA ASN A 139 2.47 -3.92 -2.43
C ASN A 139 2.30 -4.47 -1.01
N LEU A 140 1.62 -5.61 -0.88
CA LEU A 140 1.27 -6.20 0.42
C LEU A 140 2.47 -6.86 1.12
N ASP A 141 3.51 -7.24 0.38
CA ASP A 141 4.70 -7.85 0.95
C ASP A 141 5.62 -6.81 1.59
N SER A 142 5.84 -5.70 0.89
CA SER A 142 6.69 -4.61 1.39
C SER A 142 5.93 -3.59 2.25
N GLY A 143 4.59 -3.57 2.19
CA GLY A 143 3.75 -2.55 2.81
C GLY A 143 3.89 -1.16 2.17
N VAL A 144 4.53 -1.05 1.01
CA VAL A 144 4.72 0.22 0.31
C VAL A 144 3.47 0.58 -0.49
N ALA A 145 3.00 1.79 -0.30
CA ALA A 145 1.90 2.40 -1.06
C ALA A 145 2.42 3.58 -1.89
N THR A 146 2.12 3.57 -3.18
CA THR A 146 2.50 4.64 -4.11
C THR A 146 1.25 5.28 -4.69
N LEU A 147 1.06 6.55 -4.44
CA LEU A 147 -0.06 7.35 -4.96
C LEU A 147 0.41 8.17 -6.17
N GLY A 148 -0.29 8.05 -7.29
CA GLY A 148 -0.05 8.78 -8.54
C GLY A 148 -1.19 9.75 -8.86
N ALA A 149 -0.89 10.74 -9.68
CA ALA A 149 -1.85 11.77 -10.11
C ALA A 149 -1.86 11.98 -11.64
N LYS A 150 -1.49 10.98 -12.41
CA LYS A 150 -1.49 11.06 -13.88
C LYS A 150 -2.92 11.28 -14.39
N GLY A 151 -3.14 12.35 -15.15
CA GLY A 151 -4.46 12.70 -15.69
C GLY A 151 -5.30 13.63 -14.81
N MET A 152 -4.87 13.99 -13.60
CA MET A 152 -5.49 15.08 -12.83
C MET A 152 -5.13 16.45 -13.42
N ALA A 153 -6.03 17.41 -13.27
CA ALA A 153 -5.73 18.81 -13.52
C ALA A 153 -4.53 19.22 -12.65
N GLY A 154 -3.41 19.63 -13.28
CA GLY A 154 -2.16 19.95 -12.59
C GLY A 154 -1.23 18.77 -12.31
N GLY A 155 -1.63 17.50 -12.56
CA GLY A 155 -0.78 16.31 -12.50
C GLY A 155 -0.09 16.03 -11.17
N ARG A 156 -0.66 16.51 -10.05
CA ARG A 156 -0.05 16.45 -8.71
C ARG A 156 -0.92 15.71 -7.70
N VAL A 157 -0.28 14.89 -6.89
CA VAL A 157 -0.89 14.33 -5.67
C VAL A 157 -1.11 15.47 -4.68
N GLN A 158 -2.27 15.48 -4.05
CA GLN A 158 -2.62 16.44 -3.00
C GLN A 158 -2.65 15.72 -1.65
N GLY A 159 -2.16 16.37 -0.61
CA GLY A 159 -2.19 15.84 0.75
C GLY A 159 -2.55 16.92 1.77
N LEU A 160 -3.47 16.57 2.68
CA LEU A 160 -3.80 17.36 3.85
C LEU A 160 -3.33 16.59 5.09
N PHE A 161 -2.48 17.22 5.88
CA PHE A 161 -1.93 16.66 7.11
C PHE A 161 -2.32 17.50 8.30
N THR A 162 -2.86 16.87 9.33
CA THR A 162 -3.25 17.54 10.58
C THR A 162 -2.19 17.27 11.65
N PRO A 163 -1.41 18.29 12.07
CA PRO A 163 -0.42 18.13 13.13
C PRO A 163 -1.09 17.75 14.46
N PRO A 164 -0.43 16.96 15.32
CA PRO A 164 -0.92 16.71 16.69
C PRO A 164 -1.01 18.01 17.47
N LYS A 165 -2.07 18.17 18.25
CA LYS A 165 -2.19 19.31 19.19
C LYS A 165 -1.05 19.21 20.19
N ARG A 166 -0.21 20.25 20.30
CA ARG A 166 0.71 20.40 21.42
C ARG A 166 -0.13 20.61 22.68
N THR A 167 -0.18 19.64 23.59
CA THR A 167 -0.56 19.87 24.97
C THR A 167 0.49 20.80 25.55
N ARG A 168 0.12 22.07 25.79
CA ARG A 168 0.91 22.92 26.68
C ARG A 168 0.80 22.30 28.07
N ASP A 169 1.84 21.64 28.49
CA ASP A 169 2.03 21.27 29.87
C ASP A 169 2.12 22.58 30.64
N GLY A 170 1.06 22.86 31.40
CA GLY A 170 0.99 24.06 32.22
C GLY A 170 2.02 23.95 33.32
N GLY A 171 3.16 24.60 33.11
CA GLY A 171 4.09 24.84 34.19
C GLY A 171 3.36 25.51 35.36
N LYS A 172 3.12 24.75 36.43
CA LYS A 172 2.81 25.29 37.71
C LYS A 172 4.13 25.76 38.33
N ASN A 173 4.25 27.05 38.48
CA ASN A 173 5.14 27.68 39.49
C ASN A 173 4.65 27.37 40.87
#